data_df26ea7764c49bd6a7320b5083312d1f
#
_entry.id   df26ea7764c49bd6a7320b5083312d1f
#
_cell.length_a   1.000
_cell.length_b   1.000
_cell.length_c   1.000
_cell.angle_alpha   90.00
_cell.angle_beta   90.00
_cell.angle_gamma   90.00
#
_symmetry.space_group_name_H-M   'P 1'
#
loop_
_entity.id
_entity.type
_entity.pdbx_description
1 polymer ?
#
loop_
_entity_poly.entity_id
_entity_poly.type
_entity_poly.pdbx_seq_one_letter_code
_entity_poly.pdbx_strand_id
1 'polypeptide(L)'
;MIYGYIRVSTQEQNLENQRNCILEHYQVDEFVEEKKSGTIDYSKRSLGGLMKKVKQGDTIVTTEISRFGRSLSMIFKIIQELNDKKVHVIAIKNNFEINNNDDKNNGLVSNVLMFAFGLSAQIERDLISERTKMGLSVARSKGKRIGRQKGDVI
;
A
#
# COMPACT_ATOMS: atom_id res chain seq x y z
N MET A 1 -5.03 16.06 12.86
CA MET A 1 -3.86 16.16 11.96
C MET A 1 -4.05 15.25 10.76
N ILE A 2 -3.46 15.62 9.63
CA ILE A 2 -3.45 14.82 8.40
C ILE A 2 -2.03 14.32 8.15
N TYR A 3 -1.86 13.01 8.19
CA TYR A 3 -0.59 12.34 7.94
C TYR A 3 -0.57 11.74 6.53
N GLY A 4 0.47 12.02 5.77
CA GLY A 4 0.75 11.34 4.49
C GLY A 4 1.65 10.14 4.73
N TYR A 5 1.17 8.92 4.46
CA TYR A 5 1.98 7.72 4.55
C TYR A 5 2.40 7.24 3.16
N ILE A 6 3.69 7.14 2.94
CA ILE A 6 4.29 6.71 1.67
C ILE A 6 5.34 5.61 1.91
N ARG A 7 5.35 4.61 1.04
CA ARG A 7 6.25 3.47 1.17
C ARG A 7 6.76 2.99 -0.19
N VAL A 8 8.03 2.68 -0.23
CA VAL A 8 8.70 1.97 -1.33
C VAL A 8 9.44 0.75 -0.79
N SER A 9 9.56 -0.30 -1.60
CA SER A 9 10.26 -1.53 -1.23
C SER A 9 11.76 -1.48 -1.56
N THR A 10 12.15 -0.67 -2.54
CA THR A 10 13.52 -0.52 -3.02
C THR A 10 13.91 0.94 -3.17
N GLN A 11 15.23 1.22 -3.27
CA GLN A 11 15.73 2.58 -3.46
C GLN A 11 15.41 3.17 -4.84
N GLU A 12 15.12 2.33 -5.83
CA GLU A 12 14.83 2.76 -7.20
C GLU A 12 13.41 3.32 -7.40
N GLN A 13 12.52 3.11 -6.43
CA GLN A 13 11.17 3.65 -6.48
C GLN A 13 11.12 5.06 -5.87
N ASN A 14 10.41 5.95 -6.56
CA ASN A 14 10.38 7.36 -6.20
C ASN A 14 9.27 7.64 -5.16
N LEU A 15 9.67 7.96 -3.92
CA LEU A 15 8.78 8.46 -2.87
C LEU A 15 8.14 9.79 -3.23
N GLU A 16 8.85 10.61 -4.02
CA GLU A 16 8.40 11.94 -4.40
C GLU A 16 7.11 11.90 -5.23
N ASN A 17 6.97 10.92 -6.13
CA ASN A 17 5.75 10.76 -6.91
C ASN A 17 4.53 10.45 -6.02
N GLN A 18 4.71 9.65 -4.97
CA GLN A 18 3.65 9.40 -4.00
C GLN A 18 3.30 10.65 -3.20
N ARG A 19 4.33 11.40 -2.77
CA ARG A 19 4.16 12.67 -2.05
C ARG A 19 3.38 13.67 -2.89
N ASN A 20 3.77 13.89 -4.15
CA ASN A 20 3.10 14.81 -5.05
C ASN A 20 1.65 14.40 -5.30
N CYS A 21 1.38 13.13 -5.53
CA CYS A 21 0.02 12.61 -5.69
C CYS A 21 -0.87 12.92 -4.47
N ILE A 22 -0.34 12.81 -3.27
CA ILE A 22 -1.08 13.14 -2.05
C ILE A 22 -1.31 14.66 -1.96
N LEU A 23 -0.28 15.47 -2.21
CA LEU A 23 -0.33 16.94 -2.11
C LEU A 23 -1.25 17.57 -3.15
N GLU A 24 -1.50 16.92 -4.29
CA GLU A 24 -2.50 17.37 -5.28
C GLU A 24 -3.93 17.35 -4.73
N HIS A 25 -4.21 16.53 -3.72
CA HIS A 25 -5.55 16.32 -3.19
C HIS A 25 -5.74 16.79 -1.74
N TYR A 26 -4.67 16.76 -0.94
CA TYR A 26 -4.73 17.02 0.50
C TYR A 26 -3.57 17.88 0.98
N GLN A 27 -3.88 18.78 1.93
CA GLN A 27 -2.84 19.47 2.71
C GLN A 27 -2.43 18.54 3.86
N VAL A 28 -1.17 18.14 3.87
CA VAL A 28 -0.62 17.18 4.83
C VAL A 28 0.22 17.91 5.88
N ASP A 29 -0.07 17.63 7.15
CA ASP A 29 0.69 18.22 8.26
C ASP A 29 2.06 17.54 8.44
N GLU A 30 2.12 16.22 8.22
CA GLU A 30 3.34 15.43 8.39
C GLU A 30 3.36 14.24 7.44
N PHE A 31 4.52 14.01 6.81
CA PHE A 31 4.77 12.79 6.03
C PHE A 31 5.55 11.75 6.83
N VAL A 32 5.11 10.51 6.77
CA VAL A 32 5.84 9.33 7.25
C VAL A 32 6.29 8.52 6.05
N GLU A 33 7.59 8.52 5.84
CA GLU A 33 8.23 7.85 4.70
C GLU A 33 8.87 6.54 5.13
N GLU A 34 8.76 5.52 4.29
CA GLU A 34 9.29 4.21 4.59
C GLU A 34 9.93 3.56 3.37
N LYS A 35 11.15 3.06 3.54
CA LYS A 35 11.91 2.29 2.54
C LYS A 35 12.07 0.85 3.02
N LYS A 36 10.97 0.13 3.18
CA LYS A 36 10.94 -1.26 3.63
C LYS A 36 9.89 -2.05 2.87
N SER A 37 10.12 -3.35 2.72
CA SER A 37 9.14 -4.24 2.13
C SER A 37 7.84 -4.26 2.93
N GLY A 38 6.71 -4.29 2.23
CA GLY A 38 5.39 -4.46 2.84
C GLY A 38 5.14 -5.85 3.42
N THR A 39 6.07 -6.81 3.24
CA THR A 39 6.02 -8.13 3.87
C THR A 39 6.49 -8.12 5.33
N ILE A 40 7.25 -7.08 5.72
CA ILE A 40 7.71 -6.91 7.10
C ILE A 40 6.50 -6.50 7.94
N ASP A 41 6.37 -7.07 9.14
CA ASP A 41 5.31 -6.71 10.08
C ASP A 41 5.30 -5.19 10.33
N TYR A 42 4.10 -4.60 10.32
CA TYR A 42 3.96 -3.14 10.41
C TYR A 42 4.50 -2.57 11.74
N SER A 43 4.48 -3.35 12.81
CA SER A 43 5.02 -2.93 14.12
C SER A 43 6.53 -2.66 14.09
N LYS A 44 7.24 -3.28 13.14
CA LYS A 44 8.69 -3.12 12.91
C LYS A 44 9.01 -2.07 11.84
N ARG A 45 8.01 -1.37 11.36
CA ARG A 45 8.09 -0.34 10.33
C ARG A 45 7.74 1.03 10.89
N SER A 46 8.03 2.08 10.11
CA SER A 46 7.62 3.46 10.44
C SER A 46 6.10 3.58 10.60
N LEU A 47 5.34 2.73 9.89
CA LEU A 47 3.89 2.63 10.05
C LEU A 47 3.48 2.29 11.49
N GLY A 48 4.19 1.39 12.16
CA GLY A 48 3.93 1.05 13.56
C GLY A 48 4.08 2.25 14.50
N GLY A 49 5.07 3.10 14.26
CA GLY A 49 5.25 4.37 14.97
C GLY A 49 4.10 5.34 14.71
N LEU A 50 3.68 5.48 13.45
CA LEU A 50 2.54 6.30 13.06
C LEU A 50 1.25 5.81 13.74
N MET A 51 0.99 4.50 13.73
CA MET A 51 -0.19 3.92 14.36
C MET A 51 -0.27 4.15 15.87
N LYS A 52 0.88 4.25 16.54
CA LYS A 52 0.93 4.62 17.96
C LYS A 52 0.71 6.12 18.19
N LYS A 53 1.11 6.95 17.23
CA LYS A 53 1.06 8.42 17.31
C LYS A 53 -0.33 8.97 17.04
N VAL A 54 -1.07 8.39 16.08
CA VAL A 54 -2.38 8.88 15.65
C VAL A 54 -3.41 8.78 16.75
N LYS A 55 -4.30 9.75 16.79
CA LYS A 55 -5.40 9.90 17.75
C LYS A 55 -6.75 9.93 17.02
N GLN A 56 -7.82 9.79 17.78
CA GLN A 56 -9.18 9.95 17.28
C GLN A 56 -9.33 11.27 16.51
N GLY A 57 -9.89 11.21 15.31
CA GLY A 57 -10.10 12.36 14.43
C GLY A 57 -8.92 12.69 13.52
N ASP A 58 -7.76 12.05 13.71
CA ASP A 58 -6.66 12.18 12.76
C ASP A 58 -6.98 11.45 11.45
N THR A 59 -6.29 11.84 10.38
CA THR A 59 -6.44 11.24 9.05
C THR A 59 -5.10 10.71 8.56
N ILE A 60 -5.10 9.50 8.01
CA ILE A 60 -3.96 8.95 7.27
C ILE A 60 -4.33 8.90 5.80
N VAL A 61 -3.54 9.56 4.96
CA VAL A 61 -3.68 9.55 3.51
C VAL A 61 -2.52 8.78 2.89
N THR A 62 -2.82 7.85 2.01
CA THR A 62 -1.83 7.13 1.19
C THR A 62 -2.26 7.11 -0.27
N THR A 63 -1.36 6.81 -1.19
CA THR A 63 -1.71 6.68 -2.60
C THR A 63 -2.50 5.41 -2.87
N GLU A 64 -2.10 4.31 -2.24
CA GLU A 64 -2.72 2.99 -2.44
C GLU A 64 -2.72 2.24 -1.11
N ILE A 65 -3.75 1.45 -0.89
CA ILE A 65 -3.86 0.64 0.33
C ILE A 65 -2.75 -0.42 0.45
N SER A 66 -2.19 -0.85 -0.67
CA SER A 66 -1.04 -1.76 -0.73
C SER A 66 0.23 -1.20 -0.08
N ARG A 67 0.26 0.12 0.22
CA ARG A 67 1.35 0.72 0.99
C ARG A 67 1.35 0.25 2.44
N PHE A 68 0.18 -0.07 2.98
CA PHE A 68 0.07 -0.59 4.35
C PHE A 68 0.68 -1.99 4.51
N GLY A 69 0.58 -2.86 3.51
CA GLY A 69 1.13 -4.21 3.56
C GLY A 69 1.01 -4.98 2.27
N ARG A 70 1.60 -6.18 2.24
CA ARG A 70 1.60 -7.10 1.10
C ARG A 70 0.64 -8.28 1.27
N SER A 71 0.01 -8.42 2.41
CA SER A 71 -1.02 -9.45 2.63
C SER A 71 -2.34 -8.81 3.04
N LEU A 72 -3.44 -9.42 2.62
CA LEU A 72 -4.78 -8.95 2.98
C LEU A 72 -5.01 -8.99 4.48
N SER A 73 -4.53 -10.03 5.16
CA SER A 73 -4.67 -10.15 6.61
C SER A 73 -3.96 -9.03 7.36
N MET A 74 -2.78 -8.63 6.91
CA MET A 74 -2.04 -7.49 7.49
C MET A 74 -2.77 -6.18 7.25
N ILE A 75 -3.22 -5.94 6.01
CA ILE A 75 -3.96 -4.72 5.65
C ILE A 75 -5.25 -4.62 6.46
N PHE A 76 -6.01 -5.72 6.55
CA PHE A 76 -7.24 -5.79 7.31
C PHE A 76 -7.02 -5.46 8.80
N LYS A 77 -5.99 -6.05 9.41
CA LYS A 77 -5.61 -5.78 10.81
C LYS A 77 -5.27 -4.31 11.04
N ILE A 78 -4.50 -3.71 10.15
CA ILE A 78 -4.12 -2.28 10.23
C ILE A 78 -5.36 -1.40 10.14
N ILE A 79 -6.22 -1.65 9.14
CA ILE A 79 -7.45 -0.88 8.94
C ILE A 79 -8.39 -1.03 10.14
N GLN A 80 -8.54 -2.23 10.66
CA GLN A 80 -9.37 -2.48 11.84
C GLN A 80 -8.84 -1.71 13.06
N GLU A 81 -7.54 -1.75 13.31
CA GLU A 81 -6.92 -1.02 14.43
C GLU A 81 -7.11 0.50 14.28
N LEU A 82 -6.96 1.04 13.07
CA LEU A 82 -7.20 2.46 12.80
C LEU A 82 -8.68 2.84 12.96
N ASN A 83 -9.57 1.95 12.53
CA ASN A 83 -11.01 2.14 12.70
C ASN A 83 -11.41 2.15 14.19
N ASP A 84 -10.86 1.23 14.99
CA ASP A 84 -11.12 1.16 16.45
C ASP A 84 -10.63 2.43 17.17
N LYS A 85 -9.55 3.03 16.66
CA LYS A 85 -9.03 4.32 17.15
C LYS A 85 -9.80 5.53 16.61
N LYS A 86 -10.79 5.32 15.74
CA LYS A 86 -11.54 6.38 15.05
C LYS A 86 -10.63 7.32 14.25
N VAL A 87 -9.65 6.75 13.57
CA VAL A 87 -8.76 7.42 12.63
C VAL A 87 -9.32 7.28 11.22
N HIS A 88 -9.36 8.36 10.47
CA HIS A 88 -9.78 8.34 9.07
C HIS A 88 -8.67 7.75 8.20
N VAL A 89 -9.03 6.95 7.21
CA VAL A 89 -8.09 6.36 6.26
C VAL A 89 -8.54 6.66 4.84
N ILE A 90 -7.62 7.20 4.04
CA ILE A 90 -7.86 7.53 2.63
C ILE A 90 -6.78 6.90 1.76
N ALA A 91 -7.19 6.16 0.75
CA ALA A 91 -6.29 5.65 -0.30
C ALA A 91 -6.76 6.18 -1.66
N ILE A 92 -6.04 7.15 -2.20
CA ILE A 92 -6.47 8.00 -3.33
C ILE A 92 -6.76 7.18 -4.58
N LYS A 93 -5.80 6.36 -5.04
CA LYS A 93 -5.92 5.59 -6.28
C LYS A 93 -6.92 4.45 -6.20
N ASN A 94 -7.24 3.99 -5.01
CA ASN A 94 -8.24 2.95 -4.80
C ASN A 94 -9.65 3.52 -4.61
N ASN A 95 -9.79 4.83 -4.56
CA ASN A 95 -11.04 5.51 -4.19
C ASN A 95 -11.64 4.94 -2.89
N PHE A 96 -10.76 4.70 -1.92
CA PHE A 96 -11.09 4.08 -0.64
C PHE A 96 -11.01 5.11 0.47
N GLU A 97 -12.08 5.20 1.24
CA GLU A 97 -12.17 6.10 2.38
C GLU A 97 -12.93 5.42 3.52
N ILE A 98 -12.33 5.47 4.71
CA ILE A 98 -13.01 5.16 5.96
C ILE A 98 -13.16 6.46 6.74
N ASN A 99 -14.39 6.93 6.83
CA ASN A 99 -14.76 8.08 7.61
C ASN A 99 -15.53 7.63 8.86
N ASN A 100 -14.92 7.78 10.03
CA ASN A 100 -15.49 7.33 11.30
C ASN A 100 -16.47 8.33 11.94
N ASN A 101 -16.81 9.42 11.25
CA ASN A 101 -17.79 10.38 11.73
C ASN A 101 -19.25 9.99 11.42
N ASP A 102 -19.47 8.97 10.60
CA ASP A 102 -20.81 8.48 10.28
C ASP A 102 -21.17 7.27 11.15
N ASP A 103 -22.20 7.43 11.97
CA ASP A 103 -22.82 6.35 12.77
C ASP A 103 -23.45 5.21 11.91
N LYS A 104 -23.36 5.30 10.59
CA LYS A 104 -23.88 4.32 9.64
C LYS A 104 -22.86 3.22 9.28
N ASN A 105 -22.05 2.81 10.24
CA ASN A 105 -20.95 1.86 10.03
C ASN A 105 -21.36 0.40 9.66
N ASN A 106 -22.63 0.14 9.40
CA ASN A 106 -23.09 -1.20 9.01
C ASN A 106 -22.63 -1.61 7.59
N GLY A 107 -22.15 -0.67 6.78
CA GLY A 107 -21.58 -0.96 5.45
C GLY A 107 -20.06 -1.12 5.43
N LEU A 108 -19.36 -0.77 6.52
CA LEU A 108 -17.89 -0.76 6.55
C LEU A 108 -17.30 -2.14 6.30
N VAL A 109 -17.83 -3.17 6.97
CA VAL A 109 -17.35 -4.55 6.81
C VAL A 109 -17.58 -5.05 5.39
N SER A 110 -18.75 -4.77 4.80
CA SER A 110 -19.07 -5.11 3.41
C SER A 110 -18.16 -4.39 2.42
N ASN A 111 -17.93 -3.09 2.61
CA ASN A 111 -17.06 -2.30 1.76
C ASN A 111 -15.60 -2.78 1.86
N VAL A 112 -15.13 -3.10 3.06
CA VAL A 112 -13.80 -3.67 3.28
C VAL A 112 -13.68 -5.05 2.66
N LEU A 113 -14.69 -5.91 2.75
CA LEU A 113 -14.67 -7.23 2.10
C LEU A 113 -14.67 -7.14 0.57
N MET A 114 -15.55 -6.34 -0.04
CA MET A 114 -15.57 -6.13 -1.49
C MET A 114 -14.25 -5.54 -1.98
N PHE A 115 -13.71 -4.60 -1.25
CA PHE A 115 -12.41 -4.01 -1.52
C PHE A 115 -11.27 -5.01 -1.36
N ALA A 116 -11.32 -5.89 -0.35
CA ALA A 116 -10.36 -6.97 -0.13
C ALA A 116 -10.30 -7.94 -1.32
N PHE A 117 -11.43 -8.29 -1.92
CA PHE A 117 -11.45 -9.12 -3.14
C PHE A 117 -10.79 -8.42 -4.33
N GLY A 118 -11.04 -7.12 -4.52
CA GLY A 118 -10.39 -6.33 -5.57
C GLY A 118 -8.88 -6.20 -5.37
N LEU A 119 -8.42 -6.00 -4.12
CA LEU A 119 -7.01 -5.94 -3.75
C LEU A 119 -6.30 -7.28 -3.89
N SER A 120 -6.95 -8.38 -3.59
CA SER A 120 -6.37 -9.73 -3.70
C SER A 120 -5.81 -9.94 -5.11
N ALA A 121 -6.59 -9.63 -6.13
CA ALA A 121 -6.17 -9.73 -7.52
C ALA A 121 -5.01 -8.79 -7.87
N GLN A 122 -4.94 -7.61 -7.26
CA GLN A 122 -3.85 -6.65 -7.48
C GLN A 122 -2.56 -7.10 -6.77
N ILE A 123 -2.66 -7.54 -5.52
CA ILE A 123 -1.52 -8.07 -4.75
C ILE A 123 -0.92 -9.30 -5.44
N GLU A 124 -1.76 -10.22 -5.92
CA GLU A 124 -1.30 -11.40 -6.68
C GLU A 124 -0.56 -10.99 -7.94
N ARG A 125 -1.06 -10.03 -8.71
CA ARG A 125 -0.39 -9.50 -9.90
C ARG A 125 0.96 -8.88 -9.56
N ASP A 126 1.03 -8.09 -8.50
CA ASP A 126 2.27 -7.45 -8.05
C ASP A 126 3.31 -8.50 -7.62
N LEU A 127 2.90 -9.52 -6.87
CA LEU A 127 3.76 -10.62 -6.45
C LEU A 127 4.28 -11.43 -7.65
N ILE A 128 3.43 -11.71 -8.63
CA ILE A 128 3.81 -12.40 -9.87
C ILE A 128 4.83 -11.53 -10.63
N SER A 129 4.58 -10.23 -10.74
CA SER A 129 5.51 -9.29 -11.40
C SER A 129 6.87 -9.25 -10.70
N GLU A 130 6.90 -9.18 -9.38
CA GLU A 130 8.16 -9.19 -8.60
C GLU A 130 8.91 -10.52 -8.77
N ARG A 131 8.21 -11.65 -8.70
CA ARG A 131 8.82 -12.97 -8.95
C ARG A 131 9.38 -13.09 -10.35
N THR A 132 8.66 -12.59 -11.35
CA THR A 132 9.11 -12.57 -12.74
C THR A 132 10.35 -11.72 -12.90
N LYS A 133 10.39 -10.51 -12.34
CA LYS A 133 11.57 -9.62 -12.37
C LYS A 133 12.77 -10.26 -11.70
N MET A 134 12.59 -10.88 -10.53
CA MET A 134 13.66 -11.60 -9.84
C MET A 134 14.16 -12.79 -10.66
N GLY A 135 13.25 -13.59 -11.23
CA GLY A 135 13.60 -14.71 -12.11
C GLY A 135 14.40 -14.28 -13.34
N LEU A 136 14.01 -13.17 -13.97
CA LEU A 136 14.71 -12.58 -15.10
C LEU A 136 16.10 -12.05 -14.69
N SER A 137 16.22 -11.42 -13.54
CA SER A 137 17.49 -10.95 -13.01
C SER A 137 18.46 -12.10 -12.77
N VAL A 138 18.01 -13.19 -12.14
CA VAL A 138 18.81 -14.40 -11.91
C VAL A 138 19.19 -15.06 -13.23
N ALA A 139 18.28 -15.14 -14.19
CA ALA A 139 18.58 -15.71 -15.52
C ALA A 139 19.64 -14.89 -16.27
N ARG A 140 19.58 -13.55 -16.18
CA ARG A 140 20.60 -12.65 -16.74
C ARG A 140 21.96 -12.85 -16.08
N SER A 141 22.01 -12.95 -14.76
CA SER A 141 23.27 -13.19 -14.04
C SER A 141 23.92 -14.52 -14.39
N LYS A 142 23.12 -15.52 -14.79
CA LYS A 142 23.58 -16.83 -15.29
C LYS A 142 23.87 -16.85 -16.79
N GLY A 143 23.87 -15.70 -17.46
CA GLY A 143 24.14 -15.59 -18.88
C GLY A 143 23.06 -16.17 -19.81
N LYS A 144 21.87 -16.48 -19.28
CA LYS A 144 20.77 -16.97 -20.11
C LYS A 144 20.18 -15.86 -20.95
N ARG A 145 20.01 -16.10 -22.24
CA ARG A 145 19.26 -15.19 -23.11
C ARG A 145 17.81 -15.12 -22.72
N ILE A 146 17.27 -13.91 -22.60
CA ILE A 146 15.89 -13.64 -22.24
C ILE A 146 15.22 -12.97 -23.44
N GLY A 147 14.06 -13.50 -23.85
CA GLY A 147 13.24 -12.98 -24.95
C GLY A 147 13.24 -13.87 -26.19
N ARG A 148 12.42 -13.48 -27.17
CA ARG A 148 12.23 -14.19 -28.43
C ARG A 148 13.53 -14.23 -29.23
N GLN A 149 13.90 -15.39 -29.75
CA GLN A 149 15.06 -15.52 -30.66
C GLN A 149 14.73 -14.93 -32.02
N LYS A 150 15.68 -14.22 -32.60
CA LYS A 150 15.57 -13.71 -33.97
C LYS A 150 15.56 -14.92 -34.92
N GLY A 151 14.45 -15.25 -35.52
CA GLY A 151 14.31 -16.39 -36.43
C GLY A 151 13.19 -17.39 -36.09
N ASP A 152 12.56 -17.28 -34.89
CA ASP A 152 11.35 -18.07 -34.58
C ASP A 152 10.16 -17.51 -35.36
N VAL A 153 9.85 -18.18 -36.47
CA VAL A 153 8.64 -17.94 -37.26
C VAL A 153 7.50 -18.73 -36.61
N ILE A 154 6.34 -18.13 -36.50
CA ILE A 154 5.09 -18.78 -36.01
C ILE A 154 4.61 -19.74 -37.10
#